data_75559c309cf05af1c59fdde3845f3a89
#
_entry.id   75559c309cf05af1c59fdde3845f3a89
#
_cell.length_a   1.000
_cell.length_b   1.000
_cell.length_c   1.000
_cell.angle_alpha   90.00
_cell.angle_beta   90.00
_cell.angle_gamma   90.00
#
_symmetry.space_group_name_H-M   'P 1'
#
loop_
_entity.id
_entity.type
_entity.pdbx_description
1 polymer ?
#
loop_
_entity_poly.entity_id
_entity_poly.type
_entity_poly.pdbx_seq_one_letter_code
_entity_poly.pdbx_strand_id
1 'polypeptide(L)'
;DEIPLEDINKYDKIILSPGPGIPEEAGILLEVIKKYAPTKSIFGVCLGQQAIAEAYGGSLINLSEIYHGVATEAKQVKPHKILENLPEVLEVGRYHSWAVNPDDFPEELEITSVDDSGMIMSLKHKEYDVHAVQYHPESILTPKGRQILENFLKSEDGSQKSEE
;
A
#
# COMPACT_ATOMS: atom_id res chain seq x y z
N ASP A 1 0.33 12.50 -12.66
CA ASP A 1 1.72 12.16 -12.96
C ASP A 1 2.44 13.22 -13.80
N GLU A 2 1.83 14.38 -13.95
CA GLU A 2 2.45 15.50 -14.65
C GLU A 2 3.11 16.50 -13.70
N ILE A 3 3.04 16.22 -12.39
CA ILE A 3 3.65 17.08 -11.38
C ILE A 3 5.16 16.89 -11.39
N PRO A 4 5.96 17.97 -11.43
CA PRO A 4 7.40 17.84 -11.31
C PRO A 4 7.79 17.15 -10.01
N LEU A 5 8.79 16.28 -10.07
CA LEU A 5 9.22 15.48 -8.92
C LEU A 5 9.58 16.36 -7.71
N GLU A 6 10.18 17.52 -7.95
CA GLU A 6 10.60 18.44 -6.89
C GLU A 6 9.43 19.08 -6.16
N ASP A 7 8.27 19.19 -6.79
CA ASP A 7 7.09 19.78 -6.16
C ASP A 7 6.55 18.92 -5.00
N ILE A 8 6.85 17.62 -5.02
CA ILE A 8 6.43 16.70 -3.98
C ILE A 8 7.15 17.00 -2.65
N ASN A 9 8.31 17.62 -2.74
CA ASN A 9 9.13 17.92 -1.57
C ASN A 9 8.42 18.79 -0.52
N LYS A 10 7.43 19.56 -0.92
CA LYS A 10 6.69 20.44 0.01
C LYS A 10 5.60 19.72 0.83
N TYR A 11 5.36 18.46 0.54
CA TYR A 11 4.36 17.67 1.28
C TYR A 11 5.04 16.67 2.20
N ASP A 12 4.44 16.40 3.36
CA ASP A 12 4.97 15.45 4.34
C ASP A 12 4.45 14.03 4.14
N LYS A 13 3.22 13.90 3.64
CA LYS A 13 2.58 12.63 3.40
C LYS A 13 2.15 12.51 1.95
N ILE A 14 2.34 11.33 1.39
CA ILE A 14 2.05 11.05 -0.01
C ILE A 14 1.15 9.83 -0.08
N ILE A 15 0.03 9.95 -0.81
CA ILE A 15 -0.83 8.80 -1.11
C ILE A 15 -0.69 8.52 -2.60
N LEU A 16 -0.26 7.30 -2.92
CA LEU A 16 -0.17 6.83 -4.30
C LEU A 16 -1.51 6.17 -4.64
N SER A 17 -2.36 6.91 -5.32
CA SER A 17 -3.72 6.49 -5.60
C SER A 17 -3.78 5.45 -6.72
N PRO A 18 -4.87 4.68 -6.77
CA PRO A 18 -5.03 3.66 -7.80
C PRO A 18 -5.19 4.27 -9.20
N GLY A 19 -4.83 3.46 -10.20
CA GLY A 19 -4.99 3.83 -11.59
C GLY A 19 -5.01 2.57 -12.44
N PRO A 20 -5.31 2.71 -13.74
CA PRO A 20 -5.29 1.56 -14.65
C PRO A 20 -3.85 1.16 -15.01
N GLY A 21 -3.68 -0.07 -15.47
CA GLY A 21 -2.40 -0.55 -15.97
C GLY A 21 -1.48 -1.09 -14.89
N ILE A 22 -0.19 -1.08 -15.19
CA ILE A 22 0.86 -1.53 -14.28
C ILE A 22 1.73 -0.35 -13.86
N PRO A 23 2.52 -0.47 -12.79
CA PRO A 23 3.29 0.66 -12.24
C PRO A 23 4.18 1.38 -13.24
N GLU A 24 4.85 0.66 -14.14
CA GLU A 24 5.73 1.30 -15.14
C GLU A 24 4.98 2.23 -16.06
N GLU A 25 3.67 2.03 -16.21
CA GLU A 25 2.84 2.89 -17.05
C GLU A 25 2.29 4.09 -16.28
N ALA A 26 2.55 4.17 -15.00
CA ALA A 26 1.98 5.18 -14.11
C ALA A 26 2.92 6.38 -13.90
N GLY A 27 3.63 6.77 -14.93
CA GLY A 27 4.45 7.97 -14.89
C GLY A 27 5.58 7.91 -13.88
N ILE A 28 5.56 8.81 -12.90
CA ILE A 28 6.67 8.99 -11.98
C ILE A 28 6.55 8.19 -10.67
N LEU A 29 5.61 7.24 -10.58
CA LEU A 29 5.39 6.52 -9.32
C LEU A 29 6.65 5.88 -8.74
N LEU A 30 7.40 5.14 -9.57
CA LEU A 30 8.62 4.47 -9.09
C LEU A 30 9.66 5.48 -8.63
N GLU A 31 9.80 6.59 -9.34
CA GLU A 31 10.75 7.63 -8.98
C GLU A 31 10.38 8.32 -7.66
N VAL A 32 9.09 8.58 -7.45
CA VAL A 32 8.59 9.17 -6.21
C VAL A 32 8.92 8.27 -5.02
N ILE A 33 8.65 6.97 -5.16
CA ILE A 33 8.92 6.01 -4.09
C ILE A 33 10.40 5.99 -3.75
N LYS A 34 11.26 5.85 -4.76
CA LYS A 34 12.71 5.76 -4.55
C LYS A 34 13.28 7.02 -3.92
N LYS A 35 12.80 8.19 -4.36
CA LYS A 35 13.33 9.46 -3.86
C LYS A 35 12.84 9.80 -2.47
N TYR A 36 11.54 9.58 -2.20
CA TYR A 36 10.92 10.10 -0.99
C TYR A 36 10.65 9.10 0.12
N ALA A 37 10.79 7.80 -0.13
CA ALA A 37 10.59 6.78 0.91
C ALA A 37 11.42 7.04 2.17
N PRO A 38 12.72 7.43 2.07
CA PRO A 38 13.52 7.66 3.28
C PRO A 38 13.09 8.83 4.14
N THR A 39 12.37 9.80 3.59
CA THR A 39 12.10 11.07 4.29
C THR A 39 10.63 11.41 4.46
N LYS A 40 9.73 10.72 3.78
CA LYS A 40 8.29 11.04 3.80
C LYS A 40 7.46 9.82 4.13
N SER A 41 6.24 10.08 4.62
CA SER A 41 5.25 9.02 4.84
C SER A 41 4.55 8.71 3.52
N ILE A 42 4.54 7.45 3.12
CA ILE A 42 3.94 7.02 1.85
C ILE A 42 2.90 5.93 2.10
N PHE A 43 1.72 6.08 1.48
CA PHE A 43 0.68 5.07 1.50
C PHE A 43 0.25 4.75 0.07
N GLY A 44 0.48 3.51 -0.34
CA GLY A 44 0.12 3.04 -1.68
C GLY A 44 -1.19 2.25 -1.66
N VAL A 45 -2.07 2.55 -2.60
CA VAL A 45 -3.37 1.88 -2.73
C VAL A 45 -3.43 1.20 -4.10
N CYS A 46 -3.69 -0.10 -4.11
CA CYS A 46 -3.83 -0.91 -5.32
C CYS A 46 -2.58 -0.80 -6.22
N LEU A 47 -2.63 -0.01 -7.29
CA LEU A 47 -1.47 0.24 -8.14
C LEU A 47 -0.28 0.77 -7.35
N GLY A 48 -0.56 1.58 -6.31
CA GLY A 48 0.49 2.10 -5.42
C GLY A 48 1.23 1.01 -4.67
N GLN A 49 0.54 -0.03 -4.19
CA GLN A 49 1.20 -1.17 -3.56
C GLN A 49 2.11 -1.90 -4.55
N GLN A 50 1.62 -2.10 -5.76
CA GLN A 50 2.38 -2.78 -6.81
C GLN A 50 3.64 -1.98 -7.15
N ALA A 51 3.50 -0.65 -7.24
CA ALA A 51 4.65 0.22 -7.51
C ALA A 51 5.69 0.17 -6.40
N ILE A 52 5.26 0.13 -5.14
CA ILE A 52 6.19 0.02 -4.01
C ILE A 52 6.97 -1.29 -4.09
N ALA A 53 6.30 -2.41 -4.38
CA ALA A 53 6.97 -3.69 -4.51
C ALA A 53 8.01 -3.66 -5.65
N GLU A 54 7.65 -3.11 -6.80
CA GLU A 54 8.58 -3.03 -7.92
C GLU A 54 9.75 -2.08 -7.67
N ALA A 55 9.50 -0.98 -6.94
CA ALA A 55 10.57 -0.04 -6.60
C ALA A 55 11.69 -0.70 -5.79
N TYR A 56 11.37 -1.75 -5.04
CA TYR A 56 12.33 -2.49 -4.23
C TYR A 56 12.74 -3.82 -4.86
N GLY A 57 12.45 -4.00 -6.15
CA GLY A 57 12.96 -5.15 -6.90
C GLY A 57 12.02 -6.35 -6.99
N GLY A 58 10.80 -6.23 -6.50
CA GLY A 58 9.80 -7.27 -6.64
C GLY A 58 9.17 -7.29 -8.03
N SER A 59 8.31 -8.26 -8.27
CA SER A 59 7.59 -8.38 -9.54
C SER A 59 6.09 -8.53 -9.32
N LEU A 60 5.35 -8.46 -10.41
CA LEU A 60 3.89 -8.61 -10.39
C LEU A 60 3.50 -9.89 -11.13
N ILE A 61 2.39 -10.47 -10.71
CA ILE A 61 1.78 -11.61 -11.42
C ILE A 61 0.40 -11.22 -11.90
N ASN A 62 0.05 -11.71 -13.07
CA ASN A 62 -1.29 -11.54 -13.62
C ASN A 62 -2.17 -12.68 -13.09
N LEU A 63 -3.24 -12.31 -12.39
CA LEU A 63 -4.11 -13.29 -11.76
C LEU A 63 -5.02 -13.96 -12.79
N SER A 64 -5.37 -15.23 -12.54
CA SER A 64 -6.33 -15.94 -13.37
C SER A 64 -7.74 -15.38 -13.18
N GLU A 65 -8.03 -14.78 -12.03
CA GLU A 65 -9.28 -14.12 -11.75
C GLU A 65 -9.12 -12.62 -11.83
N ILE A 66 -10.13 -11.93 -12.34
CA ILE A 66 -10.18 -10.48 -12.34
C ILE A 66 -11.10 -10.05 -11.21
N TYR A 67 -10.59 -9.28 -10.25
CA TYR A 67 -11.38 -8.71 -9.19
C TYR A 67 -11.91 -7.35 -9.65
N HIS A 68 -13.22 -7.22 -9.69
CA HIS A 68 -13.85 -5.97 -10.14
C HIS A 68 -15.04 -5.66 -9.23
N GLY A 69 -14.76 -4.97 -8.12
CA GLY A 69 -15.79 -4.67 -7.13
C GLY A 69 -16.22 -5.89 -6.36
N VAL A 70 -15.25 -6.70 -5.91
CA VAL A 70 -15.50 -7.94 -5.18
C VAL A 70 -15.03 -7.78 -3.73
N ALA A 71 -15.90 -8.12 -2.78
CA ALA A 71 -15.54 -8.15 -1.37
C ALA A 71 -14.92 -9.51 -1.03
N THR A 72 -13.74 -9.49 -0.42
CA THR A 72 -13.06 -10.69 0.08
C THR A 72 -12.52 -10.41 1.47
N GLU A 73 -11.91 -11.41 2.09
CA GLU A 73 -11.30 -11.25 3.40
C GLU A 73 -9.78 -11.09 3.29
N ALA A 74 -9.22 -10.20 4.10
CA ALA A 74 -7.79 -10.03 4.25
C ALA A 74 -7.44 -10.32 5.72
N LYS A 75 -6.54 -11.29 5.91
CA LYS A 75 -6.13 -11.71 7.25
C LYS A 75 -4.77 -11.13 7.60
N GLN A 76 -4.68 -10.47 8.75
CA GLN A 76 -3.42 -9.95 9.25
C GLN A 76 -2.49 -11.09 9.66
N VAL A 77 -1.24 -11.04 9.19
CA VAL A 77 -0.22 -12.04 9.53
C VAL A 77 0.95 -11.42 10.29
N LYS A 78 1.07 -10.09 10.29
CA LYS A 78 2.08 -9.33 11.02
C LYS A 78 1.49 -8.02 11.51
N PRO A 79 1.97 -7.48 12.64
CA PRO A 79 1.51 -6.18 13.12
C PRO A 79 1.83 -5.08 12.10
N HIS A 80 0.90 -4.12 11.96
CA HIS A 80 1.06 -3.02 11.01
C HIS A 80 0.29 -1.81 11.55
N LYS A 81 0.96 -0.66 11.68
CA LYS A 81 0.34 0.51 12.29
C LYS A 81 -0.91 1.00 11.55
N ILE A 82 -0.98 0.84 10.23
CA ILE A 82 -2.20 1.25 9.50
C ILE A 82 -3.38 0.32 9.79
N LEU A 83 -3.12 -0.87 10.33
CA LEU A 83 -4.15 -1.85 10.70
C LEU A 83 -4.39 -1.88 12.20
N GLU A 84 -3.81 -0.95 12.95
CA GLU A 84 -3.94 -0.88 14.39
C GLU A 84 -5.38 -0.68 14.82
N ASN A 85 -5.80 -1.40 15.87
CA ASN A 85 -7.16 -1.39 16.41
C ASN A 85 -8.23 -1.95 15.46
N LEU A 86 -7.81 -2.73 14.48
CA LEU A 86 -8.71 -3.40 13.54
C LEU A 86 -8.73 -4.91 13.80
N PRO A 87 -9.83 -5.60 13.43
CA PRO A 87 -9.90 -7.06 13.57
C PRO A 87 -8.81 -7.76 12.77
N GLU A 88 -8.45 -8.96 13.19
CA GLU A 88 -7.47 -9.79 12.48
C GLU A 88 -7.91 -10.06 11.04
N VAL A 89 -9.21 -10.23 10.81
CA VAL A 89 -9.77 -10.47 9.48
C VAL A 89 -10.64 -9.28 9.09
N LEU A 90 -10.34 -8.66 7.96
CA LEU A 90 -11.06 -7.52 7.42
C LEU A 90 -11.77 -7.88 6.13
N GLU A 91 -12.98 -7.35 5.96
CA GLU A 91 -13.65 -7.39 4.66
C GLU A 91 -13.10 -6.23 3.83
N VAL A 92 -12.65 -6.53 2.61
CA VAL A 92 -11.98 -5.54 1.75
C VAL A 92 -12.51 -5.62 0.32
N GLY A 93 -12.59 -4.46 -0.32
CA GLY A 93 -13.04 -4.36 -1.72
C GLY A 93 -11.86 -4.39 -2.68
N ARG A 94 -11.93 -5.28 -3.67
CA ARG A 94 -10.83 -5.50 -4.60
C ARG A 94 -11.24 -5.13 -6.02
N TYR A 95 -10.32 -4.48 -6.72
CA TYR A 95 -10.51 -3.98 -8.10
C TYR A 95 -9.20 -4.14 -8.87
N HIS A 96 -8.70 -5.40 -9.02
CA HIS A 96 -7.41 -5.61 -9.68
C HIS A 96 -7.32 -6.96 -10.37
N SER A 97 -6.44 -7.05 -11.37
CA SER A 97 -6.11 -8.30 -12.06
C SER A 97 -4.63 -8.62 -11.94
N TRP A 98 -3.83 -7.73 -11.36
CA TRP A 98 -2.42 -7.94 -11.07
C TRP A 98 -2.19 -7.89 -9.57
N ALA A 99 -1.19 -8.60 -9.09
CA ALA A 99 -0.83 -8.63 -7.67
C ALA A 99 0.68 -8.74 -7.52
N VAL A 100 1.17 -8.37 -6.33
CA VAL A 100 2.59 -8.53 -6.01
C VAL A 100 2.90 -10.03 -5.92
N ASN A 101 3.99 -10.44 -6.58
CA ASN A 101 4.43 -11.83 -6.57
C ASN A 101 5.04 -12.17 -5.20
N PRO A 102 4.50 -13.17 -4.48
CA PRO A 102 5.06 -13.54 -3.17
C PRO A 102 6.37 -14.31 -3.27
N ASP A 103 6.69 -14.89 -4.43
CA ASP A 103 7.85 -15.76 -4.59
C ASP A 103 9.18 -15.01 -4.62
N ASP A 104 9.18 -13.76 -5.11
CA ASP A 104 10.37 -12.92 -5.16
C ASP A 104 10.19 -11.65 -4.33
N PHE A 105 9.50 -11.75 -3.22
CA PHE A 105 9.16 -10.60 -2.38
C PHE A 105 10.43 -9.91 -1.86
N PRO A 106 10.52 -8.56 -1.98
CA PRO A 106 11.72 -7.83 -1.55
C PRO A 106 12.01 -7.97 -0.05
N GLU A 107 13.29 -8.12 0.31
CA GLU A 107 13.70 -8.24 1.71
C GLU A 107 13.44 -6.98 2.53
N GLU A 108 13.45 -5.82 1.90
CA GLU A 108 13.22 -4.55 2.57
C GLU A 108 11.76 -4.36 3.01
N LEU A 109 10.86 -5.16 2.45
CA LEU A 109 9.43 -5.07 2.73
C LEU A 109 8.96 -6.24 3.57
N GLU A 110 7.82 -6.07 4.24
CA GLU A 110 7.20 -7.11 5.05
C GLU A 110 5.73 -7.26 4.66
N ILE A 111 5.30 -8.49 4.42
CA ILE A 111 3.90 -8.81 4.16
C ILE A 111 3.14 -8.74 5.48
N THR A 112 2.05 -7.98 5.52
CA THR A 112 1.28 -7.78 6.76
C THR A 112 -0.13 -8.36 6.72
N SER A 113 -0.70 -8.59 5.53
CA SER A 113 -1.95 -9.35 5.41
C SER A 113 -2.02 -10.06 4.08
N VAL A 114 -2.82 -11.13 4.04
CA VAL A 114 -3.01 -11.98 2.84
C VAL A 114 -4.48 -12.36 2.72
N ASP A 115 -4.89 -12.76 1.50
CA ASP A 115 -6.23 -13.32 1.30
C ASP A 115 -6.20 -14.85 1.52
N ASP A 116 -7.33 -15.51 1.28
CA ASP A 116 -7.44 -16.97 1.50
C ASP A 116 -6.50 -17.80 0.62
N SER A 117 -6.09 -17.26 -0.51
CA SER A 117 -5.16 -17.96 -1.42
C SER A 117 -3.70 -17.61 -1.17
N GLY A 118 -3.42 -16.75 -0.22
CA GLY A 118 -2.06 -16.30 0.10
C GLY A 118 -1.59 -15.09 -0.69
N MET A 119 -2.49 -14.43 -1.44
CA MET A 119 -2.13 -13.22 -2.16
C MET A 119 -1.93 -12.06 -1.18
N ILE A 120 -0.92 -11.23 -1.45
CA ILE A 120 -0.54 -10.13 -0.57
C ILE A 120 -1.61 -9.04 -0.61
N MET A 121 -2.18 -8.71 0.55
CA MET A 121 -3.22 -7.70 0.68
C MET A 121 -2.70 -6.42 1.32
N SER A 122 -1.62 -6.48 2.09
CA SER A 122 -0.94 -5.29 2.60
C SER A 122 0.52 -5.59 2.85
N LEU A 123 1.33 -4.53 2.83
CA LEU A 123 2.76 -4.62 3.09
C LEU A 123 3.27 -3.32 3.70
N LYS A 124 4.47 -3.38 4.26
CA LYS A 124 5.14 -2.19 4.77
C LYS A 124 6.65 -2.31 4.54
N HIS A 125 7.34 -1.17 4.57
CA HIS A 125 8.80 -1.16 4.60
C HIS A 125 9.25 -1.44 6.03
N LYS A 126 10.34 -2.17 6.19
CA LYS A 126 10.83 -2.53 7.52
C LYS A 126 11.42 -1.35 8.28
N GLU A 127 11.95 -0.36 7.57
CA GLU A 127 12.60 0.81 8.19
C GLU A 127 11.88 2.14 7.91
N TYR A 128 11.41 2.35 6.68
CA TYR A 128 10.79 3.61 6.27
C TYR A 128 9.29 3.63 6.56
N ASP A 129 8.72 4.82 6.64
CA ASP A 129 7.29 5.00 6.87
C ASP A 129 6.53 4.85 5.56
N VAL A 130 6.60 3.65 4.98
CA VAL A 130 6.00 3.30 3.70
C VAL A 130 5.06 2.11 3.93
N HIS A 131 3.80 2.30 3.55
CA HIS A 131 2.74 1.34 3.78
C HIS A 131 1.91 1.17 2.52
N ALA A 132 1.27 0.01 2.36
CA ALA A 132 0.43 -0.19 1.18
C ALA A 132 -0.63 -1.26 1.41
N VAL A 133 -1.72 -1.14 0.65
CA VAL A 133 -2.78 -2.14 0.59
C VAL A 133 -3.12 -2.43 -0.87
N GLN A 134 -3.54 -3.66 -1.16
CA GLN A 134 -3.96 -4.06 -2.50
C GLN A 134 -5.41 -3.66 -2.76
N TYR A 135 -6.21 -3.59 -1.70
CA TYR A 135 -7.62 -3.26 -1.79
C TYR A 135 -7.85 -1.75 -1.72
N HIS A 136 -9.09 -1.35 -1.90
CA HIS A 136 -9.48 0.07 -1.90
C HIS A 136 -10.11 0.45 -0.57
N PRO A 137 -9.39 1.14 0.32
CA PRO A 137 -9.95 1.55 1.61
C PRO A 137 -11.08 2.58 1.48
N GLU A 138 -11.12 3.29 0.36
CA GLU A 138 -12.18 4.27 0.12
C GLU A 138 -13.48 3.63 -0.36
N SER A 139 -13.46 2.35 -0.76
CA SER A 139 -14.62 1.65 -1.29
C SER A 139 -15.64 1.31 -0.20
N ILE A 140 -16.91 1.37 -0.55
CA ILE A 140 -18.00 0.92 0.34
C ILE A 140 -17.84 -0.57 0.70
N LEU A 141 -17.12 -1.33 -0.13
CA LEU A 141 -16.86 -2.75 0.12
C LEU A 141 -15.78 -2.99 1.17
N THR A 142 -15.13 -1.92 1.64
CA THR A 142 -14.14 -1.99 2.72
C THR A 142 -14.70 -1.21 3.93
N PRO A 143 -15.54 -1.86 4.78
CA PRO A 143 -16.20 -1.13 5.88
C PRO A 143 -15.26 -0.44 6.85
N LYS A 144 -14.05 -0.97 7.05
CA LYS A 144 -13.06 -0.40 7.98
C LYS A 144 -12.01 0.48 7.27
N GLY A 145 -12.23 0.80 5.99
CA GLY A 145 -11.25 1.55 5.21
C GLY A 145 -10.92 2.92 5.77
N ARG A 146 -11.92 3.62 6.30
CA ARG A 146 -11.71 4.93 6.91
C ARG A 146 -10.71 4.87 8.06
N GLN A 147 -10.81 3.85 8.90
CA GLN A 147 -9.90 3.67 10.02
C GLN A 147 -8.46 3.46 9.55
N ILE A 148 -8.28 2.77 8.44
CA ILE A 148 -6.96 2.56 7.84
C ILE A 148 -6.34 3.89 7.43
N LEU A 149 -7.12 4.73 6.75
CA LEU A 149 -6.66 6.05 6.33
C LEU A 149 -6.35 6.94 7.52
N GLU A 150 -7.18 6.91 8.56
CA GLU A 150 -6.94 7.67 9.77
C GLU A 150 -5.66 7.21 10.48
N ASN A 151 -5.42 5.90 10.53
CA ASN A 151 -4.20 5.35 11.13
C ASN A 151 -2.96 5.85 10.39
N PHE A 152 -2.99 5.90 9.07
CA PHE A 152 -1.88 6.43 8.30
C PHE A 152 -1.64 7.91 8.60
N LEU A 153 -2.70 8.70 8.64
CA LEU A 153 -2.57 10.14 8.89
C LEU A 153 -2.07 10.44 10.30
N LYS A 154 -2.43 9.63 11.28
CA LYS A 154 -2.02 9.81 12.68
C LYS A 154 -0.58 9.35 12.96
N SER A 155 -0.02 8.49 12.12
CA SER A 155 1.29 7.89 12.41
C SER A 155 2.39 8.93 12.59
N GLU A 156 2.36 10.01 11.81
CA GLU A 156 3.33 11.08 11.93
C GLU A 156 3.15 11.88 13.22
N ASP A 157 1.91 12.18 13.58
CA ASP A 157 1.61 12.91 14.80
C ASP A 157 2.15 12.17 16.02
N GLY A 158 1.99 10.86 16.03
CA GLY A 158 2.54 10.02 17.09
C GLY A 158 4.05 10.08 17.16
N SER A 159 4.73 10.08 16.01
CA SER A 159 6.18 10.19 15.95
C SER A 159 6.67 11.52 16.47
N GLN A 160 6.02 12.61 16.09
CA GLN A 160 6.39 13.94 16.55
C GLN A 160 6.25 14.06 18.07
N LYS A 161 5.19 13.51 18.62
CA LYS A 161 4.98 13.56 20.07
C LYS A 161 6.06 12.79 20.84
N SER A 162 6.57 11.74 20.26
CA SER A 162 7.61 10.95 20.94
C SER A 162 8.97 11.64 20.97
N GLU A 163 9.17 12.64 20.13
CA GLU A 163 10.41 13.40 20.06
C GLU A 163 10.44 14.56 21.06
N GLU A 164 9.29 15.00 21.53
CA GLU A 164 9.15 16.07 22.49
C GLU A 164 9.34 15.60 23.94
#